data_673f31f1419a71c5830a7fd6607b0b8d
#
_entry.id   673f31f1419a71c5830a7fd6607b0b8d
#
_cell.length_a   1.000
_cell.length_b   1.000
_cell.length_c   1.000
_cell.angle_alpha   90.00
_cell.angle_beta   90.00
_cell.angle_gamma   90.00
#
_symmetry.space_group_name_H-M   'P 1'
#
loop_
_entity.id
_entity.type
_entity.pdbx_description
1 polymer ?
#
loop_
_entity_poly.entity_id
_entity_poly.type
_entity_poly.pdbx_seq_one_letter_code
_entity_poly.pdbx_strand_id
1 'polypeptide(L)'
;MHMMGILLGRVTLPLVATAMLLLTSVPAAQAAEAFKMGVVDPQAVLEKSRAGKKALDGFKEYVATRQKLLSGDEEELRNQEKTLKEQMAKWSDTEKKEKETQFRAKVQDFQKRAQEFNQELQGKQKELLDDYMKRISSATKTVAEKGGFALVVDKGSEQVVKIVIYHKDTIDLTDQVIKEFDRVNTK
;
A
#
# COMPACT_ATOMS: atom_id res chain seq x y z
N MET A 1 -47.55 -29.38 105.99
CA MET A 1 -47.47 -27.93 106.18
C MET A 1 -46.61 -27.33 105.11
N HIS A 2 -47.20 -26.68 104.28
CA HIS A 2 -46.82 -25.64 103.32
C HIS A 2 -45.32 -25.47 102.93
N MET A 3 -45.02 -25.63 101.69
CA MET A 3 -44.09 -24.75 101.14
C MET A 3 -44.22 -24.58 99.60
N MET A 4 -44.36 -23.40 99.25
CA MET A 4 -44.59 -22.86 97.94
C MET A 4 -43.28 -22.81 97.22
N GLY A 5 -43.18 -23.46 96.06
CA GLY A 5 -41.98 -23.41 95.19
C GLY A 5 -42.10 -22.33 94.12
N ILE A 6 -41.14 -21.46 94.10
CA ILE A 6 -41.02 -20.39 93.16
C ILE A 6 -40.34 -20.91 91.90
N LEU A 7 -41.03 -20.78 90.77
CA LEU A 7 -40.54 -21.13 89.44
C LEU A 7 -39.67 -19.97 88.91
N LEU A 8 -38.36 -20.19 88.78
CA LEU A 8 -37.46 -19.28 88.00
C LEU A 8 -37.47 -19.68 86.56
N GLY A 9 -38.09 -18.85 85.74
CA GLY A 9 -38.05 -18.98 84.29
C GLY A 9 -36.68 -18.54 83.75
N ARG A 10 -36.00 -19.46 83.06
CA ARG A 10 -34.84 -19.16 82.31
C ARG A 10 -35.25 -18.56 80.98
N VAL A 11 -35.01 -17.27 80.79
CA VAL A 11 -35.11 -16.60 79.50
C VAL A 11 -33.80 -16.87 78.72
N THR A 12 -33.88 -17.76 77.77
CA THR A 12 -32.80 -17.96 76.80
C THR A 12 -32.94 -16.95 75.71
N LEU A 13 -31.98 -16.01 75.61
CA LEU A 13 -31.85 -15.03 74.58
C LEU A 13 -31.20 -15.72 73.35
N PRO A 14 -31.80 -15.74 72.16
CA PRO A 14 -31.12 -16.25 70.98
C PRO A 14 -30.17 -15.15 70.49
N LEU A 15 -28.88 -15.47 70.47
CA LEU A 15 -27.82 -14.68 69.83
C LEU A 15 -27.98 -14.74 68.29
N VAL A 16 -28.64 -13.74 67.71
CA VAL A 16 -28.70 -13.59 66.25
C VAL A 16 -27.34 -13.11 65.79
N ALA A 17 -26.48 -14.05 65.35
CA ALA A 17 -25.25 -13.76 64.69
C ALA A 17 -25.57 -13.27 63.25
N THR A 18 -25.69 -11.97 63.09
CA THR A 18 -25.78 -11.33 61.73
C THR A 18 -24.42 -11.44 61.06
N ALA A 19 -24.24 -12.50 60.30
CA ALA A 19 -23.10 -12.62 59.38
C ALA A 19 -23.28 -11.61 58.26
N MET A 20 -22.67 -10.43 58.39
CA MET A 20 -22.57 -9.40 57.35
C MET A 20 -21.59 -9.89 56.27
N LEU A 21 -22.14 -10.55 55.23
CA LEU A 21 -21.42 -10.97 54.05
C LEU A 21 -21.00 -9.70 53.27
N LEU A 22 -19.82 -9.18 53.54
CA LEU A 22 -19.18 -8.17 52.72
C LEU A 22 -18.89 -8.78 51.31
N LEU A 23 -19.85 -8.66 50.40
CA LEU A 23 -19.58 -8.85 48.98
C LEU A 23 -18.57 -7.75 48.56
N THR A 24 -17.28 -8.04 48.65
CA THR A 24 -16.25 -7.30 47.95
C THR A 24 -16.48 -7.56 46.48
N SER A 25 -17.22 -6.66 45.82
CA SER A 25 -17.23 -6.56 44.37
C SER A 25 -15.80 -6.20 43.94
N VAL A 26 -15.00 -7.23 43.63
CA VAL A 26 -13.74 -7.04 42.94
C VAL A 26 -14.14 -6.42 41.59
N PRO A 27 -13.76 -5.14 41.29
CA PRO A 27 -13.99 -4.61 39.98
C PRO A 27 -13.25 -5.59 39.03
N ALA A 28 -14.00 -6.24 38.13
CA ALA A 28 -13.40 -6.98 37.05
C ALA A 28 -12.48 -5.97 36.37
N ALA A 29 -11.17 -6.09 36.59
CA ALA A 29 -10.19 -5.34 35.86
C ALA A 29 -10.47 -5.68 34.37
N GLN A 30 -11.15 -4.77 33.69
CA GLN A 30 -11.23 -4.84 32.23
C GLN A 30 -9.79 -4.97 31.79
N ALA A 31 -9.42 -6.18 31.35
CA ALA A 31 -8.11 -6.40 30.75
C ALA A 31 -8.03 -5.37 29.62
N ALA A 32 -7.25 -4.33 29.82
CA ALA A 32 -6.98 -3.35 28.77
C ALA A 32 -6.50 -4.19 27.58
N GLU A 33 -7.26 -4.17 26.50
CA GLU A 33 -6.87 -4.90 25.30
C GLU A 33 -5.42 -4.54 25.04
N ALA A 34 -4.54 -5.54 25.07
CA ALA A 34 -3.12 -5.33 24.93
C ALA A 34 -2.89 -4.59 23.61
N PHE A 35 -2.37 -3.36 23.66
CA PHE A 35 -2.11 -2.54 22.49
C PHE A 35 -1.17 -3.28 21.55
N LYS A 36 -1.72 -3.83 20.48
CA LYS A 36 -0.99 -4.66 19.53
C LYS A 36 -0.60 -3.84 18.33
N MET A 37 0.70 -3.75 18.07
CA MET A 37 1.25 -3.03 16.91
C MET A 37 1.78 -4.02 15.88
N GLY A 38 1.69 -3.65 14.60
CA GLY A 38 2.29 -4.34 13.48
C GLY A 38 3.10 -3.39 12.60
N VAL A 39 3.93 -3.96 11.76
CA VAL A 39 4.61 -3.24 10.69
C VAL A 39 4.32 -3.91 9.35
N VAL A 40 4.37 -3.15 8.27
CA VAL A 40 4.20 -3.63 6.90
C VAL A 40 5.19 -2.92 5.98
N ASP A 41 5.63 -3.59 4.93
CA ASP A 41 6.38 -3.03 3.82
C ASP A 41 5.48 -2.98 2.56
N PRO A 42 4.86 -1.85 2.25
CA PRO A 42 3.98 -1.72 1.08
C PRO A 42 4.69 -1.98 -0.24
N GLN A 43 5.97 -1.60 -0.35
CA GLN A 43 6.77 -1.85 -1.54
C GLN A 43 6.99 -3.35 -1.74
N ALA A 44 7.35 -4.08 -0.69
CA ALA A 44 7.48 -5.54 -0.75
C ALA A 44 6.14 -6.21 -1.11
N VAL A 45 5.00 -5.68 -0.64
CA VAL A 45 3.68 -6.18 -1.05
C VAL A 45 3.48 -6.00 -2.55
N LEU A 46 3.78 -4.83 -3.10
CA LEU A 46 3.66 -4.56 -4.54
C LEU A 46 4.60 -5.47 -5.35
N GLU A 47 5.87 -5.58 -4.95
CA GLU A 47 6.89 -6.30 -5.71
C GLU A 47 6.77 -7.82 -5.64
N LYS A 48 6.31 -8.37 -4.49
CA LYS A 48 6.28 -9.82 -4.25
C LYS A 48 4.92 -10.45 -4.52
N SER A 49 3.82 -9.71 -4.45
CA SER A 49 2.50 -10.23 -4.76
C SER A 49 2.35 -10.57 -6.24
N ARG A 50 1.49 -11.53 -6.55
CA ARG A 50 1.18 -11.91 -7.94
C ARG A 50 0.53 -10.76 -8.71
N ALA A 51 -0.44 -10.09 -8.06
CA ALA A 51 -1.13 -8.97 -8.66
C ALA A 51 -0.20 -7.77 -8.90
N GLY A 52 0.68 -7.48 -7.97
CA GLY A 52 1.68 -6.41 -8.10
C GLY A 52 2.70 -6.71 -9.20
N LYS A 53 3.24 -7.92 -9.24
CA LYS A 53 4.15 -8.35 -10.34
C LYS A 53 3.49 -8.19 -11.70
N LYS A 54 2.26 -8.68 -11.86
CA LYS A 54 1.51 -8.57 -13.13
C LYS A 54 1.37 -7.10 -13.56
N ALA A 55 1.08 -6.20 -12.62
CA ALA A 55 0.94 -4.78 -12.92
C ALA A 55 2.28 -4.12 -13.30
N LEU A 56 3.35 -4.43 -12.54
CA LEU A 56 4.69 -3.92 -12.84
C LEU A 56 5.19 -4.43 -14.20
N ASP A 57 4.93 -5.69 -14.54
CA ASP A 57 5.31 -6.26 -15.82
C ASP A 57 4.51 -5.64 -16.97
N GLY A 58 3.20 -5.44 -16.80
CA GLY A 58 2.39 -4.71 -17.78
C GLY A 58 2.84 -3.26 -17.97
N PHE A 59 3.25 -2.59 -16.90
CA PHE A 59 3.82 -1.25 -17.00
C PHE A 59 5.16 -1.24 -17.76
N LYS A 60 6.06 -2.20 -17.47
CA LYS A 60 7.34 -2.36 -18.21
C LYS A 60 7.11 -2.61 -19.70
N GLU A 61 6.16 -3.49 -20.02
CA GLU A 61 5.81 -3.79 -21.42
C GLU A 61 5.25 -2.56 -22.14
N TYR A 62 4.38 -1.80 -21.46
CA TYR A 62 3.90 -0.51 -21.99
C TYR A 62 5.05 0.44 -22.31
N VAL A 63 5.98 0.64 -21.35
CA VAL A 63 7.16 1.50 -21.55
C VAL A 63 8.01 1.01 -22.70
N ALA A 64 8.33 -0.29 -22.75
CA ALA A 64 9.17 -0.87 -23.79
C ALA A 64 8.55 -0.71 -25.19
N THR A 65 7.24 -0.91 -25.32
CA THR A 65 6.51 -0.74 -26.57
C THR A 65 6.57 0.71 -27.07
N ARG A 66 6.31 1.67 -26.19
CA ARG A 66 6.36 3.09 -26.53
C ARG A 66 7.78 3.56 -26.88
N GLN A 67 8.77 3.08 -26.13
CA GLN A 67 10.16 3.40 -26.40
C GLN A 67 10.63 2.85 -27.75
N LYS A 68 10.18 1.65 -28.11
CA LYS A 68 10.47 1.06 -29.42
C LYS A 68 9.89 1.90 -30.57
N LEU A 69 8.66 2.41 -30.41
CA LEU A 69 8.05 3.30 -31.43
C LEU A 69 8.85 4.59 -31.58
N LEU A 70 9.23 5.24 -30.47
CA LEU A 70 10.05 6.47 -30.55
C LEU A 70 11.43 6.22 -31.15
N SER A 71 12.06 5.08 -30.84
CA SER A 71 13.35 4.70 -31.45
C SER A 71 13.22 4.47 -32.95
N GLY A 72 12.12 3.89 -33.41
CA GLY A 72 11.84 3.73 -34.85
C GLY A 72 11.65 5.08 -35.55
N ASP A 73 10.90 5.99 -34.94
CA ASP A 73 10.71 7.35 -35.44
C ASP A 73 12.05 8.13 -35.55
N GLU A 74 12.91 7.98 -34.51
CA GLU A 74 14.24 8.61 -34.50
C GLU A 74 15.14 8.07 -35.63
N GLU A 75 15.14 6.76 -35.86
CA GLU A 75 15.89 6.14 -36.94
C GLU A 75 15.38 6.62 -38.32
N GLU A 76 14.04 6.70 -38.48
CA GLU A 76 13.46 7.25 -39.72
C GLU A 76 13.90 8.69 -39.96
N LEU A 77 13.89 9.54 -38.93
CA LEU A 77 14.36 10.93 -39.04
C LEU A 77 15.83 11.01 -39.39
N ARG A 78 16.69 10.18 -38.81
CA ARG A 78 18.13 10.12 -39.20
C ARG A 78 18.32 9.72 -40.65
N ASN A 79 17.56 8.73 -41.11
CA ASN A 79 17.64 8.29 -42.53
C ASN A 79 17.14 9.37 -43.49
N GLN A 80 16.07 10.09 -43.12
CA GLN A 80 15.58 11.22 -43.92
C GLN A 80 16.58 12.38 -43.94
N GLU A 81 17.20 12.71 -42.82
CA GLU A 81 18.25 13.72 -42.73
C GLU A 81 19.45 13.39 -43.68
N LYS A 82 19.88 12.13 -43.62
CA LYS A 82 20.96 11.63 -44.51
C LYS A 82 20.56 11.76 -45.95
N THR A 83 19.36 11.29 -46.33
CA THR A 83 18.87 11.39 -47.73
C THR A 83 18.77 12.84 -48.19
N LEU A 84 18.29 13.73 -47.28
CA LEU A 84 18.20 15.16 -47.59
C LEU A 84 19.56 15.77 -47.89
N LYS A 85 20.58 15.47 -47.08
CA LYS A 85 21.96 15.93 -47.28
C LYS A 85 22.58 15.40 -48.58
N GLU A 86 22.38 14.13 -48.91
CA GLU A 86 22.95 13.48 -50.09
C GLU A 86 22.30 13.96 -51.39
N GLN A 87 21.03 14.32 -51.35
CA GLN A 87 20.29 14.71 -52.57
C GLN A 87 20.17 16.22 -52.76
N MET A 88 20.56 17.01 -51.75
CA MET A 88 20.42 18.48 -51.78
C MET A 88 21.02 19.13 -53.03
N ALA A 89 22.15 18.62 -53.52
CA ALA A 89 22.80 19.15 -54.73
C ALA A 89 22.03 18.92 -56.05
N LYS A 90 21.05 18.00 -56.05
CA LYS A 90 20.25 17.62 -57.20
C LYS A 90 18.91 18.37 -57.29
N TRP A 91 18.52 19.09 -56.24
CA TRP A 91 17.23 19.76 -56.16
C TRP A 91 17.31 21.23 -56.51
N SER A 92 16.24 21.75 -57.08
CA SER A 92 16.02 23.19 -57.20
C SER A 92 15.89 23.86 -55.84
N ASP A 93 16.08 25.16 -55.76
CA ASP A 93 15.97 25.89 -54.48
C ASP A 93 14.54 25.83 -53.86
N THR A 94 13.53 25.73 -54.71
CA THR A 94 12.14 25.53 -54.24
C THR A 94 11.99 24.16 -53.59
N GLU A 95 12.45 23.08 -54.24
CA GLU A 95 12.37 21.73 -53.73
C GLU A 95 13.17 21.57 -52.43
N LYS A 96 14.37 22.17 -52.34
CA LYS A 96 15.15 22.20 -51.09
C LYS A 96 14.34 22.79 -49.93
N LYS A 97 13.75 23.95 -50.16
CA LYS A 97 12.97 24.64 -49.14
C LYS A 97 11.75 23.84 -48.70
N GLU A 98 11.05 23.21 -49.63
CA GLU A 98 9.93 22.34 -49.33
C GLU A 98 10.34 21.12 -48.49
N LYS A 99 11.40 20.41 -48.90
CA LYS A 99 11.94 19.23 -48.22
C LYS A 99 12.44 19.57 -46.81
N GLU A 100 13.16 20.67 -46.67
CA GLU A 100 13.59 21.14 -45.34
C GLU A 100 12.42 21.50 -44.46
N THR A 101 11.37 22.13 -44.96
CA THR A 101 10.18 22.48 -44.19
C THR A 101 9.44 21.23 -43.72
N GLN A 102 9.29 20.24 -44.62
CA GLN A 102 8.68 18.94 -44.26
C GLN A 102 9.52 18.21 -43.21
N PHE A 103 10.82 18.20 -43.35
CA PHE A 103 11.69 17.56 -42.35
C PHE A 103 11.63 18.25 -40.99
N ARG A 104 11.65 19.59 -40.93
CA ARG A 104 11.48 20.35 -39.68
C ARG A 104 10.15 20.06 -39.01
N ALA A 105 9.07 19.96 -39.78
CA ALA A 105 7.76 19.62 -39.26
C ALA A 105 7.76 18.21 -38.61
N LYS A 106 8.41 17.22 -39.24
CA LYS A 106 8.57 15.86 -38.69
C LYS A 106 9.40 15.85 -37.41
N VAL A 107 10.49 16.61 -37.35
CA VAL A 107 11.32 16.75 -36.16
C VAL A 107 10.51 17.36 -35.00
N GLN A 108 9.72 18.40 -35.29
CA GLN A 108 8.84 19.02 -34.26
C GLN A 108 7.79 18.05 -33.77
N ASP A 109 7.16 17.27 -34.65
CA ASP A 109 6.17 16.27 -34.30
C ASP A 109 6.79 15.15 -33.44
N PHE A 110 7.98 14.67 -33.80
CA PHE A 110 8.72 13.72 -32.98
C PHE A 110 9.01 14.26 -31.56
N GLN A 111 9.52 15.50 -31.47
CA GLN A 111 9.81 16.13 -30.18
C GLN A 111 8.55 16.23 -29.31
N LYS A 112 7.42 16.62 -29.93
CA LYS A 112 6.13 16.68 -29.24
C LYS A 112 5.70 15.31 -28.72
N ARG A 113 5.75 14.28 -29.56
CA ARG A 113 5.41 12.90 -29.16
C ARG A 113 6.32 12.37 -28.05
N ALA A 114 7.61 12.66 -28.09
CA ALA A 114 8.56 12.28 -27.05
C ALA A 114 8.24 12.98 -25.71
N GLN A 115 7.85 14.25 -25.76
CA GLN A 115 7.43 14.99 -24.57
C GLN A 115 6.11 14.45 -24.00
N GLU A 116 5.13 14.21 -24.87
CA GLU A 116 3.83 13.63 -24.47
C GLU A 116 4.02 12.26 -23.84
N PHE A 117 4.90 11.43 -24.39
CA PHE A 117 5.22 10.13 -23.80
C PHE A 117 5.81 10.24 -22.40
N ASN A 118 6.75 11.16 -22.18
CA ASN A 118 7.31 11.37 -20.84
C ASN A 118 6.26 11.82 -19.83
N GLN A 119 5.32 12.68 -20.23
CA GLN A 119 4.20 13.09 -19.35
C GLN A 119 3.24 11.94 -19.07
N GLU A 120 2.89 11.17 -20.12
CA GLU A 120 2.04 9.99 -20.01
C GLU A 120 2.66 8.94 -19.08
N LEU A 121 3.97 8.71 -19.20
CA LEU A 121 4.73 7.78 -18.37
C LEU A 121 4.66 8.15 -16.89
N GLN A 122 4.92 9.43 -16.57
CA GLN A 122 4.82 9.92 -15.21
C GLN A 122 3.40 9.81 -14.65
N GLY A 123 2.40 10.15 -15.48
CA GLY A 123 0.99 10.02 -15.11
C GLY A 123 0.60 8.57 -14.80
N LYS A 124 0.96 7.64 -15.69
CA LYS A 124 0.67 6.20 -15.51
C LYS A 124 1.40 5.59 -14.31
N GLN A 125 2.66 5.99 -14.08
CA GLN A 125 3.41 5.54 -12.91
C GLN A 125 2.73 5.99 -11.62
N LYS A 126 2.33 7.27 -11.56
CA LYS A 126 1.63 7.81 -10.39
C LYS A 126 0.28 7.11 -10.17
N GLU A 127 -0.52 6.94 -11.22
CA GLU A 127 -1.81 6.26 -11.17
C GLU A 127 -1.67 4.82 -10.64
N LEU A 128 -0.68 4.08 -11.17
CA LEU A 128 -0.37 2.72 -10.73
C LEU A 128 -0.04 2.69 -9.24
N LEU A 129 0.88 3.55 -8.79
CA LEU A 129 1.28 3.59 -7.38
C LEU A 129 0.11 3.98 -6.48
N ASP A 130 -0.66 5.02 -6.83
CA ASP A 130 -1.80 5.49 -6.04
C ASP A 130 -2.89 4.40 -5.91
N ASP A 131 -3.20 3.67 -6.99
CA ASP A 131 -4.19 2.59 -6.98
C ASP A 131 -3.72 1.41 -6.11
N TYR A 132 -2.45 0.98 -6.30
CA TYR A 132 -1.91 -0.12 -5.52
C TYR A 132 -1.75 0.21 -4.05
N MET A 133 -1.33 1.42 -3.70
CA MET A 133 -1.24 1.87 -2.30
C MET A 133 -2.61 1.85 -1.61
N LYS A 134 -3.68 2.25 -2.29
CA LYS A 134 -5.05 2.14 -1.77
C LYS A 134 -5.45 0.69 -1.51
N ARG A 135 -5.16 -0.21 -2.46
CA ARG A 135 -5.48 -1.64 -2.33
C ARG A 135 -4.65 -2.31 -1.23
N ILE A 136 -3.36 -1.98 -1.12
CA ILE A 136 -2.46 -2.47 -0.05
C ILE A 136 -2.96 -1.99 1.31
N SER A 137 -3.35 -0.72 1.43
CA SER A 137 -3.94 -0.18 2.65
C SER A 137 -5.21 -0.93 3.05
N SER A 138 -6.09 -1.25 2.09
CA SER A 138 -7.30 -2.04 2.33
C SER A 138 -6.97 -3.47 2.81
N ALA A 139 -6.00 -4.14 2.17
CA ALA A 139 -5.55 -5.47 2.60
C ALA A 139 -4.92 -5.44 3.99
N THR A 140 -4.08 -4.42 4.26
CA THR A 140 -3.48 -4.19 5.58
C THR A 140 -4.54 -3.99 6.65
N LYS A 141 -5.56 -3.17 6.38
CA LYS A 141 -6.69 -2.98 7.30
C LYS A 141 -7.36 -4.31 7.63
N THR A 142 -7.67 -5.12 6.61
CA THR A 142 -8.30 -6.44 6.81
C THR A 142 -7.45 -7.36 7.68
N VAL A 143 -6.13 -7.40 7.46
CA VAL A 143 -5.19 -8.20 8.26
C VAL A 143 -5.13 -7.67 9.69
N ALA A 144 -5.06 -6.36 9.86
CA ALA A 144 -5.01 -5.71 11.16
C ALA A 144 -6.26 -6.00 12.01
N GLU A 145 -7.45 -5.84 11.43
CA GLU A 145 -8.73 -6.11 12.09
C GLU A 145 -8.85 -7.59 12.50
N LYS A 146 -8.53 -8.52 11.60
CA LYS A 146 -8.54 -9.97 11.91
C LYS A 146 -7.54 -10.35 13.01
N GLY A 147 -6.41 -9.66 13.05
CA GLY A 147 -5.34 -9.93 14.01
C GLY A 147 -5.44 -9.17 15.33
N GLY A 148 -6.43 -8.27 15.49
CA GLY A 148 -6.59 -7.43 16.67
C GLY A 148 -5.44 -6.40 16.82
N PHE A 149 -4.88 -5.91 15.71
CA PHE A 149 -3.86 -4.87 15.74
C PHE A 149 -4.51 -3.49 15.85
N ALA A 150 -4.09 -2.71 16.84
CA ALA A 150 -4.55 -1.35 17.05
C ALA A 150 -3.86 -0.33 16.13
N LEU A 151 -2.64 -0.66 15.66
CA LEU A 151 -1.85 0.17 14.77
C LEU A 151 -0.98 -0.70 13.88
N VAL A 152 -0.90 -0.34 12.59
CA VAL A 152 0.09 -0.89 11.65
C VAL A 152 0.85 0.27 11.02
N VAL A 153 2.18 0.21 11.09
CA VAL A 153 3.08 1.26 10.60
C VAL A 153 3.81 0.77 9.35
N ASP A 154 3.95 1.64 8.37
CA ASP A 154 4.84 1.42 7.24
C ASP A 154 6.29 1.41 7.73
N LYS A 155 6.99 0.29 7.59
CA LYS A 155 8.40 0.17 8.02
C LYS A 155 9.39 0.83 7.05
N GLY A 156 8.90 1.31 5.90
CA GLY A 156 9.75 1.76 4.81
C GLY A 156 10.46 0.63 4.09
N SER A 157 11.17 0.98 3.04
CA SER A 157 12.00 0.06 2.26
C SER A 157 13.45 0.53 2.22
N GLU A 158 14.34 -0.25 1.63
CA GLU A 158 15.76 0.15 1.48
C GLU A 158 15.94 1.34 0.52
N GLN A 159 14.96 1.57 -0.37
CA GLN A 159 14.98 2.67 -1.34
C GLN A 159 14.31 3.96 -0.82
N VAL A 160 13.62 3.89 0.32
CA VAL A 160 12.90 5.01 0.93
C VAL A 160 13.36 5.21 2.36
N VAL A 161 13.20 6.40 2.91
CA VAL A 161 13.56 6.68 4.31
C VAL A 161 12.90 5.68 5.24
N LYS A 162 13.70 4.90 5.98
CA LYS A 162 13.19 3.98 7.00
C LYS A 162 12.59 4.78 8.15
N ILE A 163 11.27 4.66 8.33
CA ILE A 163 10.57 5.26 9.45
C ILE A 163 10.73 4.39 10.70
N VAL A 164 10.69 3.06 10.52
CA VAL A 164 10.88 2.09 11.60
C VAL A 164 12.33 1.59 11.58
N ILE A 165 13.12 1.98 12.60
CA ILE A 165 14.53 1.62 12.71
C ILE A 165 14.72 0.16 13.15
N TYR A 166 13.84 -0.32 14.06
CA TYR A 166 13.86 -1.67 14.61
C TYR A 166 12.46 -2.21 14.87
N HIS A 167 12.23 -3.44 14.51
CA HIS A 167 11.05 -4.22 14.89
C HIS A 167 11.45 -5.71 15.05
N LYS A 168 10.65 -6.45 15.82
CA LYS A 168 10.76 -7.92 15.85
C LYS A 168 10.01 -8.49 14.63
N ASP A 169 10.53 -9.58 14.07
CA ASP A 169 9.86 -10.26 12.93
C ASP A 169 8.43 -10.72 13.26
N THR A 170 8.17 -10.98 14.54
CA THR A 170 6.84 -11.41 15.02
C THR A 170 5.74 -10.38 14.83
N ILE A 171 6.08 -9.11 14.62
CA ILE A 171 5.11 -8.03 14.35
C ILE A 171 5.10 -7.58 12.88
N ASP A 172 5.91 -8.22 12.02
CA ASP A 172 5.90 -7.97 10.58
C ASP A 172 4.73 -8.70 9.92
N LEU A 173 3.83 -7.92 9.34
CA LEU A 173 2.61 -8.40 8.71
C LEU A 173 2.73 -8.49 7.19
N THR A 174 3.89 -8.16 6.62
CA THR A 174 4.09 -8.04 5.17
C THR A 174 3.61 -9.29 4.43
N ASP A 175 4.02 -10.49 4.87
CA ASP A 175 3.62 -11.74 4.21
C ASP A 175 2.12 -12.04 4.34
N GLN A 176 1.50 -11.65 5.46
CA GLN A 176 0.05 -11.81 5.65
C GLN A 176 -0.72 -10.85 4.74
N VAL A 177 -0.22 -9.62 4.60
CA VAL A 177 -0.78 -8.60 3.70
C VAL A 177 -0.62 -9.04 2.24
N ILE A 178 0.53 -9.61 1.83
CA ILE A 178 0.72 -10.17 0.48
C ILE A 178 -0.35 -11.23 0.17
N LYS A 179 -0.58 -12.17 1.09
CA LYS A 179 -1.59 -13.23 0.90
C LYS A 179 -3.00 -12.66 0.78
N GLU A 180 -3.36 -11.71 1.63
CA GLU A 180 -4.68 -11.06 1.59
C GLU A 180 -4.83 -10.20 0.33
N PHE A 181 -3.79 -9.47 -0.05
CA PHE A 181 -3.74 -8.67 -1.26
C PHE A 181 -3.95 -9.54 -2.51
N ASP A 182 -3.24 -10.66 -2.61
CA ASP A 182 -3.41 -11.61 -3.71
C ASP A 182 -4.80 -12.25 -3.72
N ARG A 183 -5.38 -12.52 -2.54
CA ARG A 183 -6.72 -13.10 -2.42
C ARG A 183 -7.80 -12.19 -3.01
N VAL A 184 -7.71 -10.87 -2.80
CA VAL A 184 -8.71 -9.91 -3.25
C VAL A 184 -8.47 -9.36 -4.66
N ASN A 185 -7.27 -9.57 -5.22
CA ASN A 185 -6.86 -9.06 -6.53
C ASN A 185 -6.60 -10.18 -7.56
N THR A 186 -7.19 -11.34 -7.39
CA THR A 186 -7.00 -12.55 -8.24
C THR A 186 -7.74 -12.49 -9.60
N LYS A 187 -8.13 -11.32 -10.09
CA LYS A 187 -8.76 -11.18 -11.41
C LYS A 187 -7.77 -10.76 -12.49
#